data_6597b1ac2ba1e58e19c7871494705dbf
#
_entry.id   6597b1ac2ba1e58e19c7871494705dbf
#
_cell.length_a   1.000
_cell.length_b   1.000
_cell.length_c   1.000
_cell.angle_alpha   90.00
_cell.angle_beta   90.00
_cell.angle_gamma   90.00
#
_symmetry.space_group_name_H-M   'P 1'
#
loop_
_entity.id
_entity.type
_entity.pdbx_description
1 polymer ?
#
loop_
_entity_poly.entity_id
_entity_poly.type
_entity_poly.pdbx_seq_one_letter_code
_entity_poly.pdbx_strand_id
1 'polypeptide(L)'
;MKLDTLFDTAAAPPTRRDFLVRTAVVGAAGVGLLQAASAVQTAETWRVPSKQAVSAVAPGDTRVREFRINIPDSAIADMRHHVASTRWPDAETVPDGSQGVQLARLQALCAYWATSYDWRKVERRLNALPQFVTQIDGIDIHFIHVRSANPDALPIIITHGWPGSILEMINAIGPLTDPVAHGGRAEDAFHVVIPSIPGYGFSARPRELGWNPDRVARAWDVLMRRLGYSRYVSQGGDHGSVISDALARQKPDGLLGIHVNMPPTIPAELVKGINAGDPPPPGLSDSERTAYVTLSKFFTRNAAYGAMMVTRPQTIGYGLNDSPVTLAAFMYEKIIEWTDSGGEPERVLTRDAILDDISLYWLTGTGASASRFYWENNNNNFSSSAQKTTEITIPVAVTVFPGEIYRAPKTWTQRAYPTLSYFNEVDKGGHFAAWEQPELFSAEMRAAFKSLR
;
A
#
# COMPACT_ATOMS: atom_id res chain seq x y z
N MET A 1 -56.70 -33.34 -1.01
CA MET A 1 -56.68 -33.29 0.46
C MET A 1 -55.68 -32.19 0.80
N LYS A 2 -56.17 -31.06 1.32
CA LYS A 2 -55.48 -29.82 1.58
C LYS A 2 -54.50 -29.97 2.74
N LEU A 3 -53.28 -29.39 2.60
CA LEU A 3 -52.39 -29.05 3.70
C LEU A 3 -51.97 -27.59 3.47
N ASP A 4 -52.87 -26.70 3.85
CA ASP A 4 -52.57 -25.28 4.11
C ASP A 4 -52.53 -25.07 5.62
N THR A 5 -51.79 -24.06 6.00
CA THR A 5 -51.63 -23.49 7.35
C THR A 5 -50.55 -24.08 8.23
N LEU A 6 -49.40 -23.35 8.25
CA LEU A 6 -48.58 -23.07 9.44
C LEU A 6 -47.32 -22.25 9.04
N PHE A 7 -47.47 -20.94 8.83
CA PHE A 7 -46.40 -19.95 8.97
C PHE A 7 -47.03 -18.54 8.92
N ASP A 8 -47.47 -18.09 10.06
CA ASP A 8 -47.63 -16.65 10.28
C ASP A 8 -47.28 -16.33 11.74
N THR A 9 -46.11 -15.72 11.93
CA THR A 9 -45.76 -14.75 12.97
C THR A 9 -44.34 -14.29 12.76
N ALA A 10 -44.21 -13.22 11.96
CA ALA A 10 -42.96 -12.48 11.84
C ALA A 10 -42.75 -11.65 13.13
N ALA A 11 -41.82 -12.02 13.99
CA ALA A 11 -41.31 -11.18 15.05
C ALA A 11 -40.26 -10.22 14.50
N ALA A 12 -40.41 -8.93 14.78
CA ALA A 12 -39.46 -7.88 14.39
C ALA A 12 -38.09 -8.10 15.05
N PRO A 13 -37.00 -7.69 14.39
CA PRO A 13 -35.65 -7.87 14.95
C PRO A 13 -35.42 -6.96 16.17
N PRO A 14 -34.71 -7.46 17.21
CA PRO A 14 -34.50 -6.72 18.46
C PRO A 14 -33.61 -5.50 18.23
N THR A 15 -33.98 -4.38 18.86
CA THR A 15 -33.23 -3.14 18.82
C THR A 15 -32.03 -3.18 19.78
N ARG A 16 -31.03 -2.30 19.56
CA ARG A 16 -29.79 -2.18 20.35
C ARG A 16 -30.00 -2.01 21.88
N ARG A 17 -31.23 -1.79 22.36
CA ARG A 17 -31.57 -1.61 23.77
C ARG A 17 -31.83 -2.91 24.51
N ASP A 18 -32.13 -3.99 23.82
CA ASP A 18 -32.53 -5.27 24.46
C ASP A 18 -31.34 -6.15 24.85
N PHE A 19 -30.11 -5.75 24.49
CA PHE A 19 -28.91 -6.54 24.82
C PHE A 19 -28.22 -6.15 26.15
N LEU A 20 -28.71 -5.13 26.87
CA LEU A 20 -28.06 -4.59 28.08
C LEU A 20 -28.74 -4.92 29.39
N VAL A 21 -29.79 -5.76 29.43
CA VAL A 21 -30.58 -6.00 30.67
C VAL A 21 -30.64 -7.47 31.14
N ARG A 22 -29.74 -8.34 30.67
CA ARG A 22 -29.71 -9.72 31.19
C ARG A 22 -28.32 -10.21 31.62
N THR A 23 -27.68 -9.49 32.55
CA THR A 23 -26.55 -10.04 33.32
C THR A 23 -26.46 -9.35 34.69
N ALA A 24 -27.39 -9.59 35.54
CA ALA A 24 -27.20 -9.41 36.97
C ALA A 24 -28.18 -10.37 37.73
N VAL A 25 -27.62 -11.07 38.69
CA VAL A 25 -28.18 -11.94 39.70
C VAL A 25 -27.94 -13.44 39.46
N VAL A 26 -26.86 -13.95 40.02
CA VAL A 26 -26.87 -15.06 40.99
C VAL A 26 -25.71 -14.84 41.97
N GLY A 27 -26.04 -14.79 43.21
CA GLY A 27 -25.25 -14.40 44.34
C GLY A 27 -24.40 -15.49 44.97
N ALA A 28 -23.75 -15.04 45.98
CA ALA A 28 -22.76 -15.65 46.85
C ALA A 28 -23.20 -16.94 47.55
N ALA A 29 -22.27 -17.89 47.67
CA ALA A 29 -22.00 -18.65 48.89
C ALA A 29 -20.81 -19.62 48.66
N GLY A 30 -19.89 -19.69 49.63
CA GLY A 30 -18.99 -20.83 49.80
C GLY A 30 -17.50 -20.51 49.93
N VAL A 31 -17.07 -20.13 51.10
CA VAL A 31 -15.69 -20.06 51.55
C VAL A 31 -15.11 -21.49 51.61
N GLY A 32 -13.98 -21.71 50.97
CA GLY A 32 -13.18 -22.94 51.11
C GLY A 32 -11.72 -22.64 50.72
N LEU A 33 -10.90 -22.39 51.73
CA LEU A 33 -9.44 -22.26 51.60
C LEU A 33 -8.85 -23.61 51.21
N LEU A 34 -8.23 -23.67 50.03
CA LEU A 34 -7.19 -24.64 49.73
C LEU A 34 -6.01 -23.87 49.07
N GLN A 35 -4.95 -23.72 49.85
CA GLN A 35 -3.65 -23.28 49.36
C GLN A 35 -3.11 -24.33 48.41
N ALA A 36 -3.18 -24.07 47.12
CA ALA A 36 -2.35 -24.71 46.11
C ALA A 36 -1.26 -23.74 45.71
N ALA A 37 -0.03 -24.07 46.05
CA ALA A 37 1.15 -23.35 45.56
C ALA A 37 1.21 -23.49 44.04
N SER A 38 0.76 -22.47 43.33
CA SER A 38 0.95 -22.34 41.90
C SER A 38 2.40 -21.94 41.67
N ALA A 39 3.18 -22.87 41.13
CA ALA A 39 4.41 -22.51 40.42
C ALA A 39 4.01 -21.59 39.25
N VAL A 40 4.22 -20.30 39.43
CA VAL A 40 4.21 -19.34 38.35
C VAL A 40 5.42 -19.68 37.48
N GLN A 41 5.21 -20.52 36.47
CA GLN A 41 6.11 -20.53 35.33
C GLN A 41 6.09 -19.13 34.77
N THR A 42 7.18 -18.40 34.99
CA THR A 42 7.47 -17.15 34.28
C THR A 42 7.38 -17.49 32.79
N ALA A 43 6.27 -17.06 32.17
CA ALA A 43 6.21 -17.05 30.72
C ALA A 43 7.44 -16.29 30.26
N GLU A 44 8.38 -16.98 29.64
CA GLU A 44 9.44 -16.33 28.89
C GLU A 44 8.73 -15.37 27.94
N THR A 45 8.83 -14.09 28.23
CA THR A 45 8.33 -13.05 27.35
C THR A 45 9.09 -13.23 26.04
N TRP A 46 8.39 -13.77 25.05
CA TRP A 46 8.87 -13.83 23.68
C TRP A 46 9.30 -12.42 23.27
N ARG A 47 10.59 -12.15 23.43
CA ARG A 47 11.20 -10.95 22.88
C ARG A 47 11.29 -11.21 21.38
N VAL A 48 10.42 -10.60 20.60
CA VAL A 48 10.68 -10.42 19.18
C VAL A 48 12.12 -9.94 19.08
N PRO A 49 13.01 -10.65 18.35
CA PRO A 49 14.38 -10.19 18.14
C PRO A 49 14.28 -8.72 17.74
N SER A 50 15.03 -7.86 18.41
CA SER A 50 14.97 -6.42 18.17
C SER A 50 15.43 -6.18 16.74
N LYS A 51 14.46 -6.17 15.82
CA LYS A 51 14.65 -5.87 14.42
C LYS A 51 15.19 -4.45 14.38
N GLN A 52 16.34 -4.32 13.79
CA GLN A 52 17.10 -3.07 13.59
C GLN A 52 16.74 -1.97 14.60
N ALA A 53 17.48 -1.90 15.69
CA ALA A 53 17.37 -0.77 16.61
C ALA A 53 17.85 0.47 15.84
N VAL A 54 16.91 1.23 15.27
CA VAL A 54 17.17 2.66 15.08
C VAL A 54 17.51 3.15 16.48
N SER A 55 18.74 3.59 16.69
CA SER A 55 19.20 4.09 17.99
C SER A 55 18.11 4.97 18.58
N ALA A 56 17.66 4.66 19.80
CA ALA A 56 16.62 5.42 20.46
C ALA A 56 17.00 6.90 20.46
N VAL A 57 16.40 7.68 19.59
CA VAL A 57 16.65 9.10 19.44
C VAL A 57 15.75 9.84 20.43
N ALA A 58 16.28 10.88 21.03
CA ALA A 58 15.50 11.72 21.93
C ALA A 58 14.23 12.23 21.21
N PRO A 59 13.06 12.20 21.85
CA PRO A 59 11.85 12.78 21.28
C PRO A 59 12.11 14.23 20.82
N GLY A 60 11.76 14.55 19.55
CA GLY A 60 11.94 15.87 18.96
C GLY A 60 13.23 16.09 18.16
N ASP A 61 14.05 15.07 17.92
CA ASP A 61 15.20 15.20 17.03
C ASP A 61 14.77 15.29 15.56
N THR A 62 14.79 16.51 15.04
CA THR A 62 14.38 16.81 13.66
C THR A 62 15.53 16.71 12.63
N ARG A 63 16.74 16.34 13.04
CA ARG A 63 17.88 16.22 12.14
C ARG A 63 17.62 15.11 11.09
N VAL A 64 18.11 15.35 9.88
CA VAL A 64 18.22 14.32 8.84
C VAL A 64 19.48 13.53 9.13
N ARG A 65 19.35 12.24 9.38
CA ARG A 65 20.43 11.31 9.74
C ARG A 65 20.60 10.26 8.64
N GLU A 66 21.82 9.92 8.32
CA GLU A 66 22.08 8.80 7.40
C GLU A 66 21.49 7.50 7.94
N PHE A 67 20.96 6.71 7.03
CA PHE A 67 20.39 5.39 7.34
C PHE A 67 21.08 4.33 6.49
N ARG A 68 21.39 3.18 7.11
CA ARG A 68 21.96 2.04 6.43
C ARG A 68 21.24 0.79 6.87
N ILE A 69 20.85 -0.03 5.93
CA ILE A 69 20.20 -1.33 6.17
C ILE A 69 21.24 -2.31 6.65
N ASN A 70 20.94 -3.02 7.72
CA ASN A 70 21.79 -4.09 8.25
C ASN A 70 20.90 -5.16 8.91
N ILE A 71 20.34 -6.06 8.10
CA ILE A 71 19.53 -7.15 8.62
C ILE A 71 20.47 -8.24 9.19
N PRO A 72 20.29 -8.67 10.45
CA PRO A 72 21.10 -9.74 11.03
C PRO A 72 21.00 -11.06 10.24
N ASP A 73 22.09 -11.78 10.09
CA ASP A 73 22.08 -13.10 9.43
C ASP A 73 21.11 -14.08 10.11
N SER A 74 20.98 -13.99 11.44
CA SER A 74 20.00 -14.76 12.20
C SER A 74 18.56 -14.52 11.77
N ALA A 75 18.18 -13.27 11.41
CA ALA A 75 16.84 -12.96 10.93
C ALA A 75 16.58 -13.53 9.52
N ILE A 76 17.60 -13.56 8.66
CA ILE A 76 17.51 -14.18 7.34
C ILE A 76 17.43 -15.72 7.48
N ALA A 77 18.21 -16.31 8.37
CA ALA A 77 18.16 -17.74 8.65
C ALA A 77 16.81 -18.16 9.24
N ASP A 78 16.26 -17.36 10.17
CA ASP A 78 14.95 -17.55 10.77
C ASP A 78 13.83 -17.47 9.70
N MET A 79 13.87 -16.50 8.82
CA MET A 79 12.95 -16.39 7.68
C MET A 79 12.96 -17.66 6.83
N ARG A 80 14.16 -18.12 6.43
CA ARG A 80 14.29 -19.35 5.63
C ARG A 80 13.76 -20.58 6.35
N HIS A 81 14.03 -20.68 7.66
CA HIS A 81 13.53 -21.77 8.49
C HIS A 81 11.99 -21.78 8.53
N HIS A 82 11.36 -20.62 8.77
CA HIS A 82 9.90 -20.50 8.79
C HIS A 82 9.28 -20.88 7.45
N VAL A 83 9.85 -20.42 6.33
CA VAL A 83 9.38 -20.78 4.97
C VAL A 83 9.50 -22.30 4.75
N ALA A 84 10.64 -22.91 5.11
CA ALA A 84 10.86 -24.34 4.92
C ALA A 84 9.98 -25.22 5.82
N SER A 85 9.58 -24.72 6.99
CA SER A 85 8.75 -25.43 7.98
C SER A 85 7.25 -25.22 7.77
N THR A 86 6.82 -24.65 6.65
CA THR A 86 5.43 -24.34 6.38
C THR A 86 4.55 -25.58 6.38
N ARG A 87 3.43 -25.49 7.09
CA ARG A 87 2.35 -26.48 7.04
C ARG A 87 1.40 -26.09 5.91
N TRP A 88 1.52 -26.77 4.78
CA TRP A 88 0.72 -26.50 3.60
C TRP A 88 -0.72 -26.99 3.78
N PRO A 89 -1.72 -26.23 3.30
CA PRO A 89 -3.10 -26.70 3.22
C PRO A 89 -3.29 -27.66 2.05
N ASP A 90 -4.52 -28.16 1.89
CA ASP A 90 -4.95 -28.84 0.67
C ASP A 90 -4.86 -27.87 -0.52
N ALA A 91 -4.81 -28.42 -1.73
CA ALA A 91 -4.90 -27.63 -2.96
C ALA A 91 -6.30 -27.02 -3.13
N GLU A 92 -6.34 -25.92 -3.86
CA GLU A 92 -7.59 -25.32 -4.34
C GLU A 92 -8.42 -26.35 -5.14
N THR A 93 -9.75 -26.19 -5.12
CA THR A 93 -10.69 -27.11 -5.82
C THR A 93 -11.08 -26.60 -7.21
N VAL A 94 -10.48 -25.52 -7.67
CA VAL A 94 -10.69 -24.90 -8.99
C VAL A 94 -9.39 -24.91 -9.79
N PRO A 95 -9.45 -24.92 -11.13
CA PRO A 95 -8.26 -24.97 -11.98
C PRO A 95 -7.56 -23.62 -12.16
N ASP A 96 -8.09 -22.55 -11.58
CA ASP A 96 -7.64 -21.16 -11.77
C ASP A 96 -7.37 -20.46 -10.42
N GLY A 97 -7.11 -19.14 -10.46
CA GLY A 97 -6.86 -18.30 -9.26
C GLY A 97 -8.12 -17.79 -8.57
N SER A 98 -9.34 -18.28 -8.86
CA SER A 98 -10.59 -17.73 -8.31
C SER A 98 -10.79 -18.01 -6.82
N GLN A 99 -10.02 -18.94 -6.24
CA GLN A 99 -9.94 -19.19 -4.79
C GLN A 99 -8.69 -18.58 -4.14
N GLY A 100 -7.94 -17.75 -4.86
CA GLY A 100 -6.70 -17.12 -4.39
C GLY A 100 -5.46 -17.65 -5.11
N VAL A 101 -4.27 -17.40 -4.56
CA VAL A 101 -3.03 -17.90 -5.15
C VAL A 101 -2.97 -19.43 -5.12
N GLN A 102 -2.71 -20.03 -6.28
CA GLN A 102 -2.65 -21.49 -6.40
C GLN A 102 -1.51 -22.09 -5.57
N LEU A 103 -1.79 -23.21 -4.88
CA LEU A 103 -0.85 -23.89 -3.99
C LEU A 103 0.48 -24.18 -4.68
N ALA A 104 0.46 -24.75 -5.87
CA ALA A 104 1.68 -25.15 -6.60
C ALA A 104 2.55 -23.93 -6.93
N ARG A 105 1.95 -22.78 -7.28
CA ARG A 105 2.69 -21.54 -7.58
C ARG A 105 3.35 -20.98 -6.33
N LEU A 106 2.61 -20.92 -5.23
CA LEU A 106 3.14 -20.42 -3.96
C LEU A 106 4.23 -21.33 -3.41
N GLN A 107 4.07 -22.66 -3.52
CA GLN A 107 5.11 -23.64 -3.14
C GLN A 107 6.40 -23.45 -3.96
N ALA A 108 6.30 -23.22 -5.27
CA ALA A 108 7.44 -22.97 -6.13
C ALA A 108 8.18 -21.67 -5.75
N LEU A 109 7.44 -20.59 -5.46
CA LEU A 109 8.01 -19.33 -4.97
C LEU A 109 8.70 -19.52 -3.62
N CYS A 110 8.07 -20.18 -2.67
CA CYS A 110 8.59 -20.43 -1.32
C CYS A 110 9.79 -21.36 -1.33
N ALA A 111 9.81 -22.39 -2.18
CA ALA A 111 10.98 -23.27 -2.34
C ALA A 111 12.22 -22.48 -2.80
N TYR A 112 12.03 -21.58 -3.77
CA TYR A 112 13.10 -20.68 -4.22
C TYR A 112 13.50 -19.69 -3.11
N TRP A 113 12.53 -19.13 -2.39
CA TRP A 113 12.77 -18.20 -1.28
C TRP A 113 13.62 -18.82 -0.16
N ALA A 114 13.32 -20.07 0.23
CA ALA A 114 14.04 -20.78 1.28
C ALA A 114 15.46 -21.16 0.88
N THR A 115 15.72 -21.43 -0.42
CA THR A 115 16.97 -22.10 -0.86
C THR A 115 17.90 -21.20 -1.67
N SER A 116 17.39 -20.47 -2.65
CA SER A 116 18.18 -19.80 -3.68
C SER A 116 18.16 -18.27 -3.60
N TYR A 117 17.10 -17.69 -3.01
CA TYR A 117 16.97 -16.25 -2.84
C TYR A 117 18.03 -15.69 -1.87
N ASP A 118 18.61 -14.54 -2.21
CA ASP A 118 19.63 -13.87 -1.41
C ASP A 118 19.27 -12.40 -1.13
N TRP A 119 18.72 -12.13 0.06
CA TRP A 119 18.42 -10.79 0.56
C TRP A 119 19.61 -9.83 0.47
N ARG A 120 20.85 -10.34 0.62
CA ARG A 120 22.04 -9.48 0.60
C ARG A 120 22.24 -8.76 -0.74
N LYS A 121 21.66 -9.26 -1.84
CA LYS A 121 21.73 -8.59 -3.14
C LYS A 121 20.97 -7.25 -3.10
N VAL A 122 19.69 -7.27 -2.67
CA VAL A 122 18.87 -6.05 -2.58
C VAL A 122 19.33 -5.14 -1.44
N GLU A 123 19.78 -5.69 -0.31
CA GLU A 123 20.35 -4.89 0.78
C GLU A 123 21.58 -4.09 0.30
N ARG A 124 22.51 -4.70 -0.45
CA ARG A 124 23.64 -3.97 -1.03
C ARG A 124 23.19 -2.92 -2.02
N ARG A 125 22.21 -3.24 -2.86
CA ARG A 125 21.65 -2.31 -3.84
C ARG A 125 21.00 -1.10 -3.19
N LEU A 126 20.18 -1.30 -2.18
CA LEU A 126 19.57 -0.22 -1.40
C LEU A 126 20.64 0.59 -0.66
N ASN A 127 21.63 -0.07 -0.05
CA ASN A 127 22.74 0.61 0.66
C ASN A 127 23.69 1.39 -0.25
N ALA A 128 23.62 1.20 -1.57
CA ALA A 128 24.32 2.04 -2.55
C ALA A 128 23.60 3.36 -2.85
N LEU A 129 22.34 3.48 -2.44
CA LEU A 129 21.55 4.71 -2.55
C LEU A 129 21.69 5.55 -1.28
N PRO A 130 21.69 6.88 -1.37
CA PRO A 130 21.62 7.75 -0.20
C PRO A 130 20.28 7.57 0.52
N GLN A 131 20.32 7.05 1.73
CA GLN A 131 19.15 6.80 2.57
C GLN A 131 19.27 7.56 3.88
N PHE A 132 18.14 8.02 4.35
CA PHE A 132 18.08 8.85 5.55
C PHE A 132 16.87 8.51 6.40
N VAL A 133 16.92 8.98 7.65
CA VAL A 133 15.80 8.97 8.58
C VAL A 133 15.70 10.32 9.27
N THR A 134 14.46 10.78 9.48
CA THR A 134 14.19 12.00 10.25
C THR A 134 12.91 11.83 11.05
N GLN A 135 12.83 12.47 12.23
CA GLN A 135 11.63 12.38 13.05
C GLN A 135 10.60 13.43 12.62
N ILE A 136 9.38 12.99 12.33
CA ILE A 136 8.22 13.85 12.05
C ILE A 136 7.05 13.36 12.90
N ASP A 137 6.40 14.26 13.61
CA ASP A 137 5.27 13.95 14.51
C ASP A 137 5.55 12.79 15.47
N GLY A 138 6.78 12.73 16.00
CA GLY A 138 7.19 11.76 17.03
C GLY A 138 7.60 10.39 16.50
N ILE A 139 7.57 10.14 15.18
CA ILE A 139 8.04 8.88 14.60
C ILE A 139 9.15 9.09 13.57
N ASP A 140 10.03 8.12 13.45
CA ASP A 140 11.10 8.13 12.45
C ASP A 140 10.53 7.79 11.06
N ILE A 141 10.75 8.67 10.11
CA ILE A 141 10.42 8.50 8.69
C ILE A 141 11.70 8.19 7.93
N HIS A 142 11.76 7.01 7.34
CA HIS A 142 12.81 6.59 6.42
C HIS A 142 12.51 7.10 5.01
N PHE A 143 13.56 7.51 4.27
CA PHE A 143 13.43 7.89 2.87
C PHE A 143 14.75 7.73 2.11
N ILE A 144 14.64 7.47 0.81
CA ILE A 144 15.73 7.58 -0.17
C ILE A 144 15.70 9.01 -0.71
N HIS A 145 16.86 9.66 -0.84
CA HIS A 145 16.96 10.99 -1.41
C HIS A 145 18.15 11.07 -2.38
N VAL A 146 17.86 11.07 -3.67
CA VAL A 146 18.87 11.15 -4.73
C VAL A 146 18.74 12.49 -5.46
N ARG A 147 19.81 13.28 -5.43
CA ARG A 147 19.88 14.54 -6.17
C ARG A 147 20.41 14.29 -7.59
N SER A 148 19.78 14.92 -8.57
CA SER A 148 20.36 15.05 -9.90
C SER A 148 21.64 15.88 -9.86
N ALA A 149 22.54 15.64 -10.82
CA ALA A 149 23.68 16.51 -11.07
C ALA A 149 23.26 17.91 -11.57
N ASN A 150 22.05 18.04 -12.14
CA ASN A 150 21.49 19.34 -12.49
C ASN A 150 20.97 20.04 -11.21
N PRO A 151 21.57 21.18 -10.80
CA PRO A 151 21.15 21.88 -9.58
C PRO A 151 19.72 22.45 -9.67
N ASP A 152 19.22 22.71 -10.88
CA ASP A 152 17.89 23.27 -11.14
C ASP A 152 16.82 22.18 -11.35
N ALA A 153 17.17 20.90 -11.09
CA ALA A 153 16.24 19.79 -11.22
C ALA A 153 15.02 19.97 -10.31
N LEU A 154 13.82 19.69 -10.85
CA LEU A 154 12.56 19.83 -10.12
C LEU A 154 12.49 18.76 -9.01
N PRO A 155 12.31 19.13 -7.73
CA PRO A 155 12.14 18.15 -6.66
C PRO A 155 10.81 17.41 -6.79
N ILE A 156 10.88 16.08 -6.69
CA ILE A 156 9.70 15.21 -6.71
C ILE A 156 9.71 14.29 -5.50
N ILE A 157 8.58 14.21 -4.81
CA ILE A 157 8.31 13.17 -3.80
C ILE A 157 7.44 12.09 -4.41
N ILE A 158 7.89 10.83 -4.35
CA ILE A 158 7.22 9.68 -4.95
C ILE A 158 6.79 8.72 -3.84
N THR A 159 5.49 8.44 -3.76
CA THR A 159 4.92 7.63 -2.69
C THR A 159 4.36 6.32 -3.23
N HIS A 160 4.84 5.21 -2.66
CA HIS A 160 4.38 3.85 -2.95
C HIS A 160 3.02 3.53 -2.32
N GLY A 161 2.55 2.30 -2.50
CA GLY A 161 1.34 1.76 -1.87
C GLY A 161 1.54 0.37 -1.28
N TRP A 162 0.44 -0.39 -1.18
CA TRP A 162 0.41 -1.78 -0.76
C TRP A 162 0.00 -2.68 -1.95
N PRO A 163 0.59 -3.86 -2.15
CA PRO A 163 1.61 -4.52 -1.33
C PRO A 163 3.06 -4.10 -1.64
N GLY A 164 3.24 -3.05 -2.41
CA GLY A 164 4.56 -2.56 -2.77
C GLY A 164 5.27 -1.77 -1.67
N SER A 165 6.42 -1.21 -2.02
CA SER A 165 7.29 -0.44 -1.13
C SER A 165 8.17 0.54 -1.93
N ILE A 166 9.17 1.11 -1.25
CA ILE A 166 10.23 1.88 -1.93
C ILE A 166 10.91 1.10 -3.07
N LEU A 167 10.86 -0.24 -3.04
CA LEU A 167 11.49 -1.11 -4.04
C LEU A 167 10.86 -0.97 -5.43
N GLU A 168 9.58 -0.62 -5.52
CA GLU A 168 8.92 -0.32 -6.79
C GLU A 168 9.61 0.80 -7.57
N MET A 169 10.17 1.79 -6.84
CA MET A 169 10.63 3.06 -7.41
C MET A 169 12.12 3.08 -7.75
N ILE A 170 12.91 2.10 -7.25
CA ILE A 170 14.38 2.19 -7.34
C ILE A 170 14.92 2.14 -8.78
N ASN A 171 14.19 1.49 -9.70
CA ASN A 171 14.57 1.44 -11.11
C ASN A 171 14.28 2.77 -11.85
N ALA A 172 13.35 3.58 -11.34
CA ALA A 172 13.02 4.88 -11.92
C ALA A 172 13.98 6.00 -11.47
N ILE A 173 14.79 5.78 -10.43
CA ILE A 173 15.71 6.80 -9.90
C ILE A 173 16.67 7.30 -10.98
N GLY A 174 17.37 6.40 -11.67
CA GLY A 174 18.29 6.75 -12.75
C GLY A 174 17.63 7.58 -13.85
N PRO A 175 16.56 7.06 -14.49
CA PRO A 175 15.81 7.77 -15.53
C PRO A 175 15.27 9.14 -15.11
N LEU A 176 14.96 9.34 -13.81
CA LEU A 176 14.49 10.62 -13.29
C LEU A 176 15.61 11.58 -12.94
N THR A 177 16.74 11.09 -12.37
CA THR A 177 17.82 11.96 -11.90
C THR A 177 18.86 12.29 -12.97
N ASP A 178 19.03 11.40 -13.95
CA ASP A 178 19.93 11.58 -15.12
C ASP A 178 19.18 11.23 -16.42
N PRO A 179 18.21 12.05 -16.82
CA PRO A 179 17.42 11.76 -18.03
C PRO A 179 18.26 11.72 -19.31
N VAL A 180 19.42 12.37 -19.35
CA VAL A 180 20.30 12.38 -20.54
C VAL A 180 20.80 10.97 -20.85
N ALA A 181 21.20 10.21 -19.85
CA ALA A 181 21.59 8.80 -20.01
C ALA A 181 20.42 7.89 -20.45
N HIS A 182 19.17 8.39 -20.38
CA HIS A 182 17.93 7.69 -20.68
C HIS A 182 17.12 8.35 -21.81
N GLY A 183 17.78 9.07 -22.72
CA GLY A 183 17.15 9.66 -23.92
C GLY A 183 16.30 10.91 -23.68
N GLY A 184 16.37 11.49 -22.48
CA GLY A 184 15.74 12.77 -22.13
C GLY A 184 16.71 13.93 -22.20
N ARG A 185 16.32 15.08 -21.63
CA ARG A 185 17.11 16.30 -21.62
C ARG A 185 17.51 16.67 -20.19
N ALA A 186 18.62 17.39 -20.01
CA ALA A 186 19.13 17.75 -18.69
C ALA A 186 18.11 18.58 -17.86
N GLU A 187 17.35 19.46 -18.51
CA GLU A 187 16.32 20.27 -17.88
C GLU A 187 15.11 19.45 -17.41
N ASP A 188 14.96 18.21 -17.88
CA ASP A 188 13.88 17.31 -17.48
C ASP A 188 14.20 16.49 -16.21
N ALA A 189 15.36 16.73 -15.58
CA ALA A 189 15.81 16.03 -14.38
C ALA A 189 14.97 16.35 -13.15
N PHE A 190 14.96 15.40 -12.21
CA PHE A 190 14.35 15.55 -10.90
C PHE A 190 15.35 15.29 -9.76
N HIS A 191 15.19 16.00 -8.65
CA HIS A 191 15.69 15.54 -7.35
C HIS A 191 14.63 14.63 -6.76
N VAL A 192 14.97 13.37 -6.48
CA VAL A 192 14.01 12.34 -6.13
C VAL A 192 14.02 12.05 -4.63
N VAL A 193 12.84 12.10 -3.99
CA VAL A 193 12.60 11.72 -2.60
C VAL A 193 11.58 10.58 -2.58
N ILE A 194 11.94 9.43 -2.01
CA ILE A 194 11.07 8.25 -1.93
C ILE A 194 10.97 7.84 -0.45
N PRO A 195 9.94 8.30 0.28
CA PRO A 195 9.74 7.90 1.67
C PRO A 195 9.09 6.52 1.76
N SER A 196 9.43 5.78 2.83
CA SER A 196 8.59 4.68 3.30
C SER A 196 7.40 5.26 4.07
N ILE A 197 6.18 4.88 3.71
CA ILE A 197 4.96 5.29 4.43
C ILE A 197 5.10 4.87 5.91
N PRO A 198 4.61 5.65 6.90
CA PRO A 198 4.57 5.26 8.30
C PRO A 198 3.98 3.87 8.50
N GLY A 199 4.73 2.97 9.14
CA GLY A 199 4.34 1.58 9.31
C GLY A 199 4.71 0.63 8.17
N TYR A 200 5.41 1.12 7.14
CA TYR A 200 5.95 0.35 6.02
C TYR A 200 7.48 0.37 6.01
N GLY A 201 8.08 -0.67 5.47
CA GLY A 201 9.52 -0.74 5.23
C GLY A 201 10.34 -0.34 6.46
N PHE A 202 11.18 0.68 6.33
CA PHE A 202 12.06 1.12 7.40
C PHE A 202 11.54 2.32 8.21
N SER A 203 10.38 2.87 7.87
CA SER A 203 9.72 3.88 8.71
C SER A 203 9.16 3.26 9.99
N ALA A 204 9.15 4.05 11.07
CA ALA A 204 8.60 3.59 12.34
C ALA A 204 7.11 3.27 12.22
N ARG A 205 6.67 2.31 13.04
CA ARG A 205 5.26 1.90 13.12
C ARG A 205 4.51 2.86 14.05
N PRO A 206 3.43 3.49 13.59
CA PRO A 206 2.57 4.28 14.45
C PRO A 206 2.09 3.48 15.67
N ARG A 207 2.14 4.12 16.85
CA ARG A 207 1.65 3.55 18.10
C ARG A 207 0.39 4.24 18.60
N GLU A 208 -0.09 5.23 17.88
CA GLU A 208 -1.28 6.04 18.14
C GLU A 208 -2.15 6.12 16.89
N LEU A 209 -3.41 6.49 17.06
CA LEU A 209 -4.36 6.72 15.98
C LEU A 209 -4.04 8.00 15.18
N GLY A 210 -4.60 8.07 13.97
CA GLY A 210 -4.61 9.26 13.15
C GLY A 210 -3.46 9.38 12.16
N TRP A 211 -2.66 8.32 11.94
CA TRP A 211 -1.70 8.27 10.85
C TRP A 211 -2.38 7.88 9.52
N ASN A 212 -3.41 8.65 9.17
CA ASN A 212 -4.16 8.56 7.93
C ASN A 212 -3.46 9.31 6.77
N PRO A 213 -3.98 9.25 5.54
CA PRO A 213 -3.39 9.93 4.39
C PRO A 213 -3.21 11.45 4.58
N ASP A 214 -4.12 12.13 5.28
CA ASP A 214 -4.01 13.57 5.53
C ASP A 214 -2.82 13.91 6.44
N ARG A 215 -2.54 13.08 7.45
CA ARG A 215 -1.36 13.26 8.33
C ARG A 215 -0.07 12.92 7.60
N VAL A 216 -0.08 11.86 6.80
CA VAL A 216 1.09 11.50 5.98
C VAL A 216 1.39 12.62 4.96
N ALA A 217 0.37 13.19 4.32
CA ALA A 217 0.53 14.32 3.42
C ALA A 217 1.19 15.54 4.10
N ARG A 218 0.76 15.90 5.30
CA ARG A 218 1.45 16.95 6.09
C ARG A 218 2.90 16.59 6.40
N ALA A 219 3.15 15.33 6.73
CA ALA A 219 4.52 14.88 7.00
C ALA A 219 5.40 14.96 5.75
N TRP A 220 4.86 14.73 4.56
CA TRP A 220 5.59 14.88 3.28
C TRP A 220 5.97 16.33 2.99
N ASP A 221 5.08 17.28 3.24
CA ASP A 221 5.43 18.71 3.13
C ASP A 221 6.51 19.10 4.14
N VAL A 222 6.41 18.66 5.40
CA VAL A 222 7.47 18.87 6.40
C VAL A 222 8.80 18.27 5.94
N LEU A 223 8.78 17.05 5.36
CA LEU A 223 9.98 16.39 4.84
C LEU A 223 10.61 17.21 3.72
N MET A 224 9.83 17.62 2.72
CA MET A 224 10.34 18.39 1.58
C MET A 224 10.94 19.73 2.01
N ARG A 225 10.28 20.47 2.89
CA ARG A 225 10.80 21.71 3.46
C ARG A 225 12.07 21.49 4.29
N ARG A 226 12.14 20.39 5.04
CA ARG A 226 13.33 20.04 5.84
C ARG A 226 14.54 19.71 4.96
N LEU A 227 14.31 19.21 3.76
CA LEU A 227 15.35 18.97 2.74
C LEU A 227 15.75 20.24 1.98
N GLY A 228 15.13 21.39 2.30
CA GLY A 228 15.42 22.69 1.69
C GLY A 228 14.61 22.98 0.42
N TYR A 229 13.61 22.18 0.10
CA TYR A 229 12.79 22.37 -1.10
C TYR A 229 11.62 23.32 -0.82
N SER A 230 11.68 24.52 -1.40
CA SER A 230 10.60 25.52 -1.37
C SER A 230 9.59 25.33 -2.52
N ARG A 231 9.94 24.54 -3.51
CA ARG A 231 9.08 24.16 -4.65
C ARG A 231 9.27 22.69 -4.94
N TYR A 232 8.19 21.94 -5.13
CA TYR A 232 8.24 20.51 -5.43
C TYR A 232 6.93 20.03 -6.05
N VAL A 233 6.97 18.83 -6.62
CA VAL A 233 5.78 18.09 -7.10
C VAL A 233 5.64 16.76 -6.38
N SER A 234 4.43 16.19 -6.35
CA SER A 234 4.15 14.89 -5.73
C SER A 234 3.64 13.89 -6.75
N GLN A 235 4.11 12.66 -6.66
CA GLN A 235 3.60 11.53 -7.43
C GLN A 235 3.17 10.42 -6.48
N GLY A 236 2.08 9.69 -6.85
CA GLY A 236 1.65 8.50 -6.12
C GLY A 236 0.77 7.56 -6.93
N GLY A 237 0.90 6.27 -6.66
CA GLY A 237 -0.02 5.21 -7.04
C GLY A 237 -0.62 4.59 -5.78
N ASP A 238 -1.72 3.87 -5.84
CA ASP A 238 -2.36 3.20 -4.70
C ASP A 238 -2.57 4.14 -3.49
N HIS A 239 -2.07 3.79 -2.29
CA HIS A 239 -2.07 4.71 -1.14
C HIS A 239 -1.35 6.02 -1.44
N GLY A 240 -0.29 5.97 -2.25
CA GLY A 240 0.43 7.17 -2.69
C GLY A 240 -0.45 8.13 -3.48
N SER A 241 -1.43 7.65 -4.26
CA SER A 241 -2.38 8.53 -4.96
C SER A 241 -3.27 9.29 -3.98
N VAL A 242 -3.80 8.60 -2.98
CA VAL A 242 -4.63 9.21 -1.92
C VAL A 242 -3.84 10.21 -1.08
N ILE A 243 -2.57 9.88 -0.78
CA ILE A 243 -1.66 10.80 -0.06
C ILE A 243 -1.35 12.05 -0.91
N SER A 244 -1.12 11.89 -2.22
CA SER A 244 -0.88 13.01 -3.13
C SER A 244 -2.13 13.89 -3.27
N ASP A 245 -3.33 13.31 -3.35
CA ASP A 245 -4.60 14.05 -3.32
C ASP A 245 -4.79 14.81 -2.02
N ALA A 246 -4.50 14.17 -0.88
CA ALA A 246 -4.57 14.82 0.43
C ALA A 246 -3.59 15.99 0.52
N LEU A 247 -2.38 15.84 -0.01
CA LEU A 247 -1.38 16.89 -0.08
C LEU A 247 -1.85 18.06 -0.96
N ALA A 248 -2.43 17.75 -2.13
CA ALA A 248 -2.96 18.74 -3.04
C ALA A 248 -4.15 19.52 -2.46
N ARG A 249 -5.04 18.88 -1.70
CA ARG A 249 -6.15 19.53 -0.97
C ARG A 249 -5.63 20.45 0.13
N GLN A 250 -4.59 20.04 0.85
CA GLN A 250 -3.93 20.87 1.88
C GLN A 250 -3.19 22.07 1.27
N LYS A 251 -2.77 21.94 0.01
CA LYS A 251 -2.15 23.01 -0.79
C LYS A 251 -1.05 23.78 -0.05
N PRO A 252 0.00 23.11 0.44
CA PRO A 252 1.12 23.82 1.02
C PRO A 252 1.81 24.69 -0.04
N ASP A 253 2.35 25.83 0.35
CA ASP A 253 2.89 26.86 -0.56
C ASP A 253 3.94 26.32 -1.56
N GLY A 254 4.71 25.29 -1.15
CA GLY A 254 5.75 24.69 -2.00
C GLY A 254 5.25 23.69 -3.04
N LEU A 255 4.01 23.19 -2.94
CA LEU A 255 3.48 22.17 -3.85
C LEU A 255 2.98 22.80 -5.14
N LEU A 256 3.62 22.45 -6.26
CA LEU A 256 3.28 23.00 -7.59
C LEU A 256 2.19 22.22 -8.31
N GLY A 257 2.09 20.93 -8.07
CA GLY A 257 1.14 20.02 -8.72
C GLY A 257 1.36 18.58 -8.31
N ILE A 258 0.42 17.71 -8.68
CA ILE A 258 0.49 16.28 -8.42
C ILE A 258 0.34 15.46 -9.68
N HIS A 259 0.86 14.24 -9.65
CA HIS A 259 0.58 13.19 -10.63
C HIS A 259 0.11 11.93 -9.90
N VAL A 260 -0.92 11.29 -10.43
CA VAL A 260 -1.44 10.02 -9.90
C VAL A 260 -1.71 9.03 -11.04
N ASN A 261 -1.41 7.75 -10.81
CA ASN A 261 -1.68 6.68 -11.80
C ASN A 261 -2.86 5.78 -11.42
N MET A 262 -3.41 5.91 -10.22
CA MET A 262 -4.67 5.29 -9.81
C MET A 262 -5.57 6.36 -9.17
N PRO A 263 -6.20 7.24 -9.97
CA PRO A 263 -6.95 8.37 -9.43
C PRO A 263 -8.29 7.93 -8.83
N PRO A 264 -8.71 8.46 -7.67
CA PRO A 264 -10.04 8.22 -7.11
C PRO A 264 -11.10 9.05 -7.85
N THR A 265 -11.56 8.58 -9.00
CA THR A 265 -12.38 9.34 -9.93
C THR A 265 -13.79 8.78 -10.14
N ILE A 266 -14.20 7.74 -9.41
CA ILE A 266 -15.53 7.14 -9.54
C ILE A 266 -16.59 8.20 -9.21
N PRO A 267 -17.55 8.49 -10.12
CA PRO A 267 -18.68 9.37 -9.83
C PRO A 267 -19.53 8.83 -8.68
N ALA A 268 -19.93 9.72 -7.75
CA ALA A 268 -20.61 9.32 -6.52
C ALA A 268 -21.90 8.52 -6.78
N GLU A 269 -22.64 8.86 -7.84
CA GLU A 269 -23.89 8.19 -8.23
C GLU A 269 -23.69 6.74 -8.69
N LEU A 270 -22.47 6.36 -9.11
CA LEU A 270 -22.15 5.01 -9.59
C LEU A 270 -21.64 4.08 -8.47
N VAL A 271 -21.12 4.63 -7.38
CA VAL A 271 -20.45 3.87 -6.30
C VAL A 271 -21.35 2.76 -5.75
N LYS A 272 -22.63 3.06 -5.50
CA LYS A 272 -23.56 2.07 -4.93
C LYS A 272 -23.76 0.87 -5.86
N GLY A 273 -24.01 1.11 -7.15
CA GLY A 273 -24.21 0.05 -8.12
C GLY A 273 -22.95 -0.78 -8.38
N ILE A 274 -21.78 -0.11 -8.45
CA ILE A 274 -20.48 -0.77 -8.57
C ILE A 274 -20.25 -1.74 -7.40
N ASN A 275 -20.45 -1.28 -6.17
CA ASN A 275 -20.22 -2.09 -4.97
C ASN A 275 -21.24 -3.23 -4.81
N ALA A 276 -22.46 -3.05 -5.33
CA ALA A 276 -23.51 -4.08 -5.30
C ALA A 276 -23.35 -5.15 -6.41
N GLY A 277 -22.53 -4.88 -7.43
CA GLY A 277 -22.44 -5.75 -8.60
C GLY A 277 -23.61 -5.56 -9.57
N ASP A 278 -24.30 -4.42 -9.50
CA ASP A 278 -25.41 -4.11 -10.39
C ASP A 278 -24.93 -3.96 -11.85
N PRO A 279 -25.79 -4.22 -12.84
CA PRO A 279 -25.45 -3.95 -14.23
C PRO A 279 -25.12 -2.46 -14.47
N PRO A 280 -24.21 -2.15 -15.43
CA PRO A 280 -23.90 -0.76 -15.77
C PRO A 280 -25.18 0.00 -16.19
N PRO A 281 -25.42 1.21 -15.65
CA PRO A 281 -26.58 2.01 -16.07
C PRO A 281 -26.47 2.41 -17.54
N PRO A 282 -27.60 2.75 -18.20
CA PRO A 282 -27.59 3.25 -19.57
C PRO A 282 -26.87 4.60 -19.66
N GLY A 283 -26.34 4.93 -20.83
CA GLY A 283 -25.73 6.24 -21.10
C GLY A 283 -24.23 6.32 -20.82
N LEU A 284 -23.60 5.28 -20.27
CA LEU A 284 -22.14 5.21 -20.14
C LEU A 284 -21.49 4.98 -21.52
N SER A 285 -20.41 5.68 -21.80
CA SER A 285 -19.50 5.39 -22.93
C SER A 285 -18.84 4.02 -22.77
N ASP A 286 -18.18 3.49 -23.80
CA ASP A 286 -17.53 2.20 -23.74
C ASP A 286 -16.39 2.15 -22.68
N SER A 287 -15.61 3.22 -22.57
CA SER A 287 -14.58 3.34 -21.53
C SER A 287 -15.15 3.37 -20.13
N GLU A 288 -16.21 4.14 -19.90
CA GLU A 288 -16.92 4.22 -18.62
C GLU A 288 -17.58 2.90 -18.24
N ARG A 289 -18.17 2.21 -19.21
CA ARG A 289 -18.77 0.89 -19.02
C ARG A 289 -17.69 -0.15 -18.66
N THR A 290 -16.55 -0.11 -19.34
CA THR A 290 -15.42 -0.98 -19.04
C THR A 290 -14.90 -0.73 -17.63
N ALA A 291 -14.71 0.54 -17.24
CA ALA A 291 -14.30 0.92 -15.91
C ALA A 291 -15.30 0.46 -14.84
N TYR A 292 -16.61 0.67 -15.09
CA TYR A 292 -17.66 0.22 -14.19
C TYR A 292 -17.61 -1.29 -13.94
N VAL A 293 -17.55 -2.09 -15.01
CA VAL A 293 -17.53 -3.57 -14.94
C VAL A 293 -16.27 -4.06 -14.21
N THR A 294 -15.11 -3.47 -14.52
CA THR A 294 -13.83 -3.83 -13.89
C THR A 294 -13.86 -3.53 -12.39
N LEU A 295 -14.32 -2.33 -12.01
CA LEU A 295 -14.47 -1.93 -10.60
C LEU A 295 -15.49 -2.80 -9.87
N SER A 296 -16.63 -3.11 -10.51
CA SER A 296 -17.66 -3.97 -9.93
C SER A 296 -17.10 -5.37 -9.64
N LYS A 297 -16.34 -5.96 -10.60
CA LYS A 297 -15.65 -7.23 -10.39
C LYS A 297 -14.63 -7.11 -9.24
N PHE A 298 -13.85 -6.04 -9.20
CA PHE A 298 -12.87 -5.82 -8.14
C PHE A 298 -13.56 -5.80 -6.76
N PHE A 299 -14.55 -4.95 -6.54
CA PHE A 299 -15.20 -4.81 -5.24
C PHE A 299 -16.01 -6.02 -4.81
N THR A 300 -16.61 -6.76 -5.74
CA THR A 300 -17.46 -7.91 -5.41
C THR A 300 -16.69 -9.23 -5.29
N ARG A 301 -15.47 -9.33 -5.85
CA ARG A 301 -14.73 -10.60 -5.91
C ARG A 301 -13.28 -10.51 -5.42
N ASN A 302 -12.57 -9.42 -5.71
CA ASN A 302 -11.11 -9.34 -5.50
C ASN A 302 -10.70 -8.47 -4.31
N ALA A 303 -11.62 -7.68 -3.72
CA ALA A 303 -11.32 -6.72 -2.66
C ALA A 303 -11.40 -7.29 -1.24
N ALA A 304 -11.57 -8.61 -1.06
CA ALA A 304 -11.72 -9.24 0.26
C ALA A 304 -10.53 -8.96 1.19
N TYR A 305 -9.31 -8.94 0.67
CA TYR A 305 -8.10 -8.55 1.40
C TYR A 305 -8.22 -7.15 2.00
N GLY A 306 -8.67 -6.18 1.19
CA GLY A 306 -8.89 -4.79 1.61
C GLY A 306 -10.01 -4.67 2.63
N ALA A 307 -11.13 -5.39 2.45
CA ALA A 307 -12.21 -5.45 3.41
C ALA A 307 -11.75 -5.98 4.78
N MET A 308 -10.89 -7.00 4.80
CA MET A 308 -10.27 -7.51 6.03
C MET A 308 -9.38 -6.47 6.68
N MET A 309 -8.50 -5.81 5.92
CA MET A 309 -7.57 -4.80 6.42
C MET A 309 -8.28 -3.53 6.91
N VAL A 310 -9.34 -3.08 6.23
CA VAL A 310 -10.16 -1.92 6.65
C VAL A 310 -10.93 -2.21 7.94
N THR A 311 -11.39 -3.45 8.16
CA THR A 311 -12.29 -3.76 9.28
C THR A 311 -11.62 -4.46 10.44
N ARG A 312 -10.64 -5.32 10.19
CA ARG A 312 -10.00 -6.19 11.21
C ARG A 312 -8.49 -6.37 10.94
N PRO A 313 -7.71 -5.27 10.82
CA PRO A 313 -6.28 -5.32 10.46
C PRO A 313 -5.45 -6.11 11.48
N GLN A 314 -5.80 -6.05 12.76
CA GLN A 314 -5.08 -6.78 13.81
C GLN A 314 -5.28 -8.29 13.68
N THR A 315 -6.48 -8.74 13.29
CA THR A 315 -6.79 -10.17 13.14
C THR A 315 -5.93 -10.82 12.05
N ILE A 316 -5.87 -10.22 10.85
CA ILE A 316 -4.99 -10.73 9.79
C ILE A 316 -3.51 -10.47 10.10
N GLY A 317 -3.22 -9.41 10.85
CA GLY A 317 -1.87 -9.02 11.25
C GLY A 317 -1.11 -10.09 12.02
N TYR A 318 -1.78 -10.94 12.80
CA TYR A 318 -1.14 -12.08 13.44
C TYR A 318 -0.55 -13.04 12.41
N GLY A 319 -1.31 -13.44 11.39
CA GLY A 319 -0.82 -14.31 10.33
C GLY A 319 0.28 -13.66 9.49
N LEU A 320 0.13 -12.37 9.13
CA LEU A 320 1.12 -11.63 8.33
C LEU A 320 2.45 -11.44 9.05
N ASN A 321 2.48 -11.49 10.39
CA ASN A 321 3.70 -11.33 11.18
C ASN A 321 4.30 -12.65 11.66
N ASP A 322 3.51 -13.73 11.73
CA ASP A 322 3.92 -15.03 12.27
C ASP A 322 4.30 -16.02 11.16
N SER A 323 3.68 -15.89 9.97
CA SER A 323 3.91 -16.77 8.84
C SER A 323 4.41 -15.99 7.62
N PRO A 324 5.67 -16.19 7.19
CA PRO A 324 6.17 -15.56 5.96
C PRO A 324 5.36 -16.02 4.73
N VAL A 325 4.84 -17.25 4.75
CA VAL A 325 4.04 -17.78 3.64
C VAL A 325 2.63 -17.18 3.60
N THR A 326 2.01 -16.86 4.75
CA THR A 326 0.78 -16.07 4.77
C THR A 326 1.01 -14.69 4.18
N LEU A 327 2.10 -14.01 4.56
CA LEU A 327 2.47 -12.72 3.99
C LEU A 327 2.72 -12.83 2.48
N ALA A 328 3.50 -13.83 2.06
CA ALA A 328 3.77 -14.08 0.65
C ALA A 328 2.49 -14.35 -0.14
N ALA A 329 1.56 -15.16 0.36
CA ALA A 329 0.28 -15.43 -0.28
C ALA A 329 -0.53 -14.15 -0.50
N PHE A 330 -0.66 -13.31 0.53
CA PHE A 330 -1.38 -12.04 0.45
C PHE A 330 -0.78 -11.06 -0.57
N MET A 331 0.54 -10.95 -0.63
CA MET A 331 1.22 -10.03 -1.54
C MET A 331 1.32 -10.59 -2.96
N TYR A 332 1.71 -11.86 -3.09
CA TYR A 332 1.94 -12.50 -4.40
C TYR A 332 0.65 -12.62 -5.21
N GLU A 333 -0.51 -12.89 -4.57
CA GLU A 333 -1.81 -12.85 -5.22
C GLU A 333 -2.03 -11.51 -5.94
N LYS A 334 -1.74 -10.39 -5.27
CA LYS A 334 -1.94 -9.06 -5.85
C LYS A 334 -0.88 -8.70 -6.91
N ILE A 335 0.33 -9.18 -6.76
CA ILE A 335 1.36 -9.05 -7.80
C ILE A 335 0.94 -9.82 -9.06
N ILE A 336 0.35 -11.03 -8.93
CA ILE A 336 -0.20 -11.80 -10.05
C ILE A 336 -1.35 -11.04 -10.74
N GLU A 337 -2.27 -10.49 -9.95
CA GLU A 337 -3.51 -9.87 -10.46
C GLU A 337 -3.30 -8.48 -11.04
N TRP A 338 -2.34 -7.69 -10.52
CA TRP A 338 -2.24 -6.26 -10.78
C TRP A 338 -1.05 -5.86 -11.65
N THR A 339 -0.18 -6.79 -12.01
CA THR A 339 0.84 -6.56 -13.04
C THR A 339 0.25 -6.75 -14.44
N ASP A 340 0.79 -6.01 -15.42
CA ASP A 340 0.48 -6.18 -16.84
C ASP A 340 1.20 -7.41 -17.41
N SER A 341 0.93 -8.56 -16.81
CA SER A 341 1.64 -9.83 -17.08
C SER A 341 0.76 -10.94 -17.62
N GLY A 342 -0.57 -10.71 -17.66
CA GLY A 342 -1.52 -11.76 -18.00
C GLY A 342 -1.57 -12.90 -16.97
N GLY A 343 -1.31 -12.58 -15.69
CA GLY A 343 -1.30 -13.52 -14.58
C GLY A 343 0.04 -14.25 -14.37
N GLU A 344 1.07 -13.90 -15.13
CA GLU A 344 2.42 -14.46 -15.04
C GLU A 344 3.43 -13.36 -14.67
N PRO A 345 3.54 -12.97 -13.39
CA PRO A 345 4.29 -11.77 -12.99
C PRO A 345 5.78 -11.83 -13.37
N GLU A 346 6.37 -13.02 -13.51
CA GLU A 346 7.75 -13.19 -13.93
C GLU A 346 8.01 -12.77 -15.41
N ARG A 347 6.97 -12.41 -16.17
CA ARG A 347 7.13 -11.79 -17.50
C ARG A 347 7.56 -10.32 -17.43
N VAL A 348 7.25 -9.65 -16.32
CA VAL A 348 7.50 -8.21 -16.14
C VAL A 348 8.38 -7.91 -14.93
N LEU A 349 8.42 -8.80 -13.93
CA LEU A 349 9.25 -8.70 -12.73
C LEU A 349 10.09 -9.96 -12.58
N THR A 350 11.30 -9.85 -12.04
CA THR A 350 12.07 -11.04 -11.69
C THR A 350 11.54 -11.65 -10.40
N ARG A 351 11.70 -12.97 -10.22
CA ARG A 351 11.36 -13.65 -8.97
C ARG A 351 12.11 -13.06 -7.77
N ASP A 352 13.37 -12.69 -7.96
CA ASP A 352 14.16 -11.98 -6.93
C ASP A 352 13.48 -10.66 -6.56
N ALA A 353 13.04 -9.84 -7.52
CA ALA A 353 12.37 -8.57 -7.25
C ALA A 353 11.08 -8.76 -6.44
N ILE A 354 10.25 -9.74 -6.79
CA ILE A 354 9.03 -10.09 -6.05
C ILE A 354 9.38 -10.46 -4.61
N LEU A 355 10.40 -11.31 -4.42
CA LEU A 355 10.83 -11.75 -3.09
C LEU A 355 11.58 -10.66 -2.32
N ASP A 356 12.23 -9.71 -2.98
CA ASP A 356 12.83 -8.54 -2.34
C ASP A 356 11.77 -7.76 -1.58
N ASP A 357 10.62 -7.52 -2.21
CA ASP A 357 9.52 -6.76 -1.61
C ASP A 357 8.83 -7.56 -0.48
N ILE A 358 8.49 -8.83 -0.71
CA ILE A 358 7.93 -9.71 0.33
C ILE A 358 8.89 -9.83 1.53
N SER A 359 10.19 -10.01 1.26
CA SER A 359 11.21 -10.11 2.31
C SER A 359 11.38 -8.81 3.08
N LEU A 360 11.24 -7.64 2.43
CA LEU A 360 11.27 -6.35 3.12
C LEU A 360 10.17 -6.28 4.17
N TYR A 361 8.92 -6.61 3.83
CA TYR A 361 7.81 -6.65 4.79
C TYR A 361 8.06 -7.64 5.92
N TRP A 362 8.55 -8.84 5.62
CA TRP A 362 8.84 -9.85 6.63
C TRP A 362 9.96 -9.41 7.56
N LEU A 363 11.11 -9.04 7.02
CA LEU A 363 12.32 -8.69 7.80
C LEU A 363 12.15 -7.40 8.62
N THR A 364 11.27 -6.50 8.21
CA THR A 364 10.90 -5.33 9.01
C THR A 364 9.68 -5.57 9.90
N GLY A 365 8.94 -6.68 9.70
CA GLY A 365 7.72 -7.04 10.43
C GLY A 365 6.60 -6.02 10.27
N THR A 366 6.42 -5.51 9.06
CA THR A 366 5.47 -4.43 8.75
C THR A 366 4.12 -4.91 8.20
N GLY A 367 3.89 -6.21 8.08
CA GLY A 367 2.62 -6.76 7.61
C GLY A 367 1.39 -6.23 8.35
N ALA A 368 1.42 -6.29 9.70
CA ALA A 368 0.30 -5.79 10.51
C ALA A 368 0.18 -4.27 10.51
N SER A 369 1.30 -3.52 10.52
CA SER A 369 1.26 -2.06 10.51
C SER A 369 0.79 -1.49 9.17
N ALA A 370 1.18 -2.12 8.06
CA ALA A 370 0.67 -1.80 6.73
C ALA A 370 -0.86 -2.05 6.64
N SER A 371 -1.34 -3.16 7.20
CA SER A 371 -2.79 -3.44 7.27
C SER A 371 -3.54 -2.38 8.07
N ARG A 372 -2.96 -1.83 9.16
CA ARG A 372 -3.59 -0.76 9.93
C ARG A 372 -3.74 0.54 9.14
N PHE A 373 -2.90 0.80 8.16
CA PHE A 373 -3.06 1.98 7.30
C PHE A 373 -4.35 1.94 6.49
N TYR A 374 -4.82 0.76 6.06
CA TYR A 374 -6.15 0.61 5.46
C TYR A 374 -7.27 1.00 6.41
N TRP A 375 -7.16 0.64 7.69
CA TRP A 375 -8.15 1.01 8.71
C TRP A 375 -8.15 2.53 8.96
N GLU A 376 -6.99 3.16 9.01
CA GLU A 376 -6.86 4.63 9.12
C GLU A 376 -7.40 5.36 7.86
N ASN A 377 -7.35 4.72 6.70
CA ASN A 377 -7.83 5.22 5.42
C ASN A 377 -9.19 4.60 5.02
N ASN A 378 -10.09 4.42 5.97
CA ASN A 378 -11.34 3.67 5.76
C ASN A 378 -12.35 4.30 4.78
N ASN A 379 -12.09 5.52 4.30
CA ASN A 379 -12.91 6.22 3.31
C ASN A 379 -12.40 6.04 1.87
N ASN A 380 -11.32 5.26 1.67
CA ASN A 380 -10.77 5.04 0.33
C ASN A 380 -11.63 4.03 -0.44
N ASN A 381 -12.49 4.53 -1.31
CA ASN A 381 -13.35 3.75 -2.20
C ASN A 381 -13.23 4.18 -3.66
N PHE A 382 -12.10 4.78 -4.06
CA PHE A 382 -11.84 5.36 -5.38
C PHE A 382 -12.88 6.39 -5.85
N SER A 383 -13.73 6.87 -4.96
CA SER A 383 -14.76 7.89 -5.26
C SER A 383 -14.19 9.29 -5.12
N SER A 384 -14.44 10.12 -6.13
CA SER A 384 -14.06 11.53 -6.12
C SER A 384 -14.68 12.31 -4.96
N SER A 385 -15.91 11.98 -4.56
CA SER A 385 -16.59 12.62 -3.43
C SER A 385 -15.98 12.22 -2.08
N ALA A 386 -15.60 10.95 -1.91
CA ALA A 386 -14.97 10.49 -0.67
C ALA A 386 -13.56 11.11 -0.50
N GLN A 387 -12.82 11.25 -1.58
CA GLN A 387 -11.49 11.87 -1.58
C GLN A 387 -11.51 13.38 -1.78
N LYS A 388 -12.69 13.98 -2.02
CA LYS A 388 -12.87 15.43 -2.21
C LYS A 388 -11.96 16.02 -3.30
N THR A 389 -11.78 15.29 -4.38
CA THR A 389 -10.85 15.65 -5.47
C THR A 389 -11.24 16.97 -6.17
N THR A 390 -12.52 17.33 -6.15
CA THR A 390 -13.00 18.60 -6.70
C THR A 390 -12.55 19.84 -5.91
N GLU A 391 -12.04 19.67 -4.69
CA GLU A 391 -11.47 20.76 -3.87
C GLU A 391 -10.02 21.07 -4.27
N ILE A 392 -9.39 20.24 -5.10
CA ILE A 392 -7.98 20.44 -5.55
C ILE A 392 -7.94 21.58 -6.56
N THR A 393 -7.15 22.61 -6.25
CA THR A 393 -7.03 23.84 -7.05
C THR A 393 -5.68 24.02 -7.74
N ILE A 394 -4.74 23.10 -7.53
CA ILE A 394 -3.44 23.08 -8.20
C ILE A 394 -3.47 22.10 -9.39
N PRO A 395 -2.52 22.18 -10.34
CA PRO A 395 -2.44 21.27 -11.47
C PRO A 395 -2.41 19.79 -11.06
N VAL A 396 -3.26 18.98 -11.70
CA VAL A 396 -3.30 17.53 -11.55
C VAL A 396 -2.94 16.88 -12.88
N ALA A 397 -2.06 15.88 -12.82
CA ALA A 397 -1.69 15.04 -13.95
C ALA A 397 -2.11 13.60 -13.67
N VAL A 398 -2.55 12.89 -14.70
CA VAL A 398 -2.96 11.47 -14.61
C VAL A 398 -2.39 10.69 -15.78
N THR A 399 -1.75 9.54 -15.48
CA THR A 399 -1.42 8.53 -16.46
C THR A 399 -2.17 7.24 -16.14
N VAL A 400 -2.86 6.69 -17.13
CA VAL A 400 -3.61 5.44 -17.01
C VAL A 400 -2.83 4.31 -17.67
N PHE A 401 -2.46 3.31 -16.87
CA PHE A 401 -1.78 2.10 -17.33
C PHE A 401 -2.79 1.00 -17.64
N PRO A 402 -2.60 0.18 -18.71
CA PRO A 402 -3.62 -0.78 -19.16
C PRO A 402 -3.90 -1.92 -18.17
N GLY A 403 -2.90 -2.32 -17.37
CA GLY A 403 -3.01 -3.37 -16.35
C GLY A 403 -3.37 -2.86 -14.95
N GLU A 404 -3.75 -1.58 -14.78
CA GLU A 404 -4.19 -1.02 -13.51
C GLU A 404 -5.52 -1.65 -13.04
N ILE A 405 -5.78 -1.66 -11.73
CA ILE A 405 -7.01 -2.18 -11.09
C ILE A 405 -8.26 -1.67 -11.81
N TYR A 406 -8.25 -0.41 -12.26
CA TYR A 406 -9.19 0.07 -13.24
C TYR A 406 -8.57 1.15 -14.13
N ARG A 407 -8.98 1.19 -15.39
CA ARG A 407 -8.59 2.25 -16.32
C ARG A 407 -9.55 3.42 -16.13
N ALA A 408 -9.07 4.48 -15.47
CA ALA A 408 -9.88 5.66 -15.18
C ALA A 408 -10.30 6.39 -16.47
N PRO A 409 -11.61 6.50 -16.80
CA PRO A 409 -12.05 7.21 -17.98
C PRO A 409 -11.68 8.69 -17.90
N LYS A 410 -11.27 9.29 -19.03
CA LYS A 410 -10.94 10.70 -19.10
C LYS A 410 -12.09 11.60 -18.64
N THR A 411 -13.32 11.24 -18.98
CA THR A 411 -14.52 11.96 -18.58
C THR A 411 -14.72 12.01 -17.07
N TRP A 412 -14.54 10.87 -16.40
CA TRP A 412 -14.61 10.82 -14.94
C TRP A 412 -13.45 11.59 -14.30
N THR A 413 -12.27 11.48 -14.88
CA THR A 413 -11.07 12.18 -14.40
C THR A 413 -11.21 13.69 -14.53
N GLN A 414 -11.71 14.19 -15.65
CA GLN A 414 -11.98 15.64 -15.85
C GLN A 414 -13.04 16.16 -14.88
N ARG A 415 -14.07 15.35 -14.58
CA ARG A 415 -15.10 15.70 -13.62
C ARG A 415 -14.57 15.74 -12.19
N ALA A 416 -13.68 14.78 -11.83
CA ALA A 416 -13.09 14.67 -10.51
C ALA A 416 -12.04 15.75 -10.23
N TYR A 417 -11.26 16.15 -11.25
CA TYR A 417 -10.18 17.12 -11.14
C TYR A 417 -10.43 18.31 -12.07
N PRO A 418 -11.04 19.40 -11.58
CA PRO A 418 -11.28 20.59 -12.41
C PRO A 418 -10.00 21.22 -12.98
N THR A 419 -8.86 20.97 -12.32
CA THR A 419 -7.52 21.46 -12.69
C THR A 419 -6.67 20.42 -13.42
N LEU A 420 -7.29 19.41 -14.04
CA LEU A 420 -6.59 18.40 -14.82
C LEU A 420 -5.79 19.04 -15.95
N SER A 421 -4.46 19.04 -15.84
CA SER A 421 -3.50 19.67 -16.77
C SER A 421 -2.85 18.68 -17.73
N TYR A 422 -2.83 17.40 -17.38
CA TYR A 422 -2.27 16.32 -18.17
C TYR A 422 -3.09 15.05 -18.00
N PHE A 423 -3.37 14.37 -19.10
CA PHE A 423 -4.01 13.06 -19.10
C PHE A 423 -3.45 12.24 -20.25
N ASN A 424 -2.91 11.07 -19.95
CA ASN A 424 -2.41 10.15 -20.97
C ASN A 424 -2.83 8.71 -20.63
N GLU A 425 -3.16 7.94 -21.67
CA GLU A 425 -3.33 6.49 -21.60
C GLU A 425 -2.15 5.86 -22.34
N VAL A 426 -1.39 5.04 -21.63
CA VAL A 426 -0.23 4.33 -22.18
C VAL A 426 -0.57 2.92 -22.60
N ASP A 427 0.31 2.27 -23.34
CA ASP A 427 0.06 0.98 -24.00
C ASP A 427 0.55 -0.25 -23.21
N LYS A 428 1.30 -0.04 -22.12
CA LYS A 428 1.86 -1.12 -21.29
C LYS A 428 2.07 -0.68 -19.85
N GLY A 429 2.18 -1.66 -18.96
CA GLY A 429 2.35 -1.48 -17.53
C GLY A 429 1.06 -1.66 -16.74
N GLY A 430 1.18 -2.04 -15.50
CA GLY A 430 0.08 -2.28 -14.58
C GLY A 430 0.10 -1.37 -13.37
N HIS A 431 -0.43 -1.88 -12.29
CA HIS A 431 -0.54 -1.18 -11.01
C HIS A 431 0.82 -0.69 -10.47
N PHE A 432 1.85 -1.52 -10.63
CA PHE A 432 3.21 -1.22 -10.19
C PHE A 432 4.02 -0.52 -11.29
N ALA A 433 3.48 0.55 -11.84
CA ALA A 433 3.96 1.21 -13.06
C ALA A 433 5.47 1.50 -13.06
N ALA A 434 6.01 2.05 -11.97
CA ALA A 434 7.44 2.35 -11.85
C ALA A 434 8.32 1.09 -11.76
N TRP A 435 7.76 0.00 -11.24
CA TRP A 435 8.45 -1.29 -11.12
C TRP A 435 8.50 -2.04 -12.44
N GLU A 436 7.33 -2.09 -13.13
CA GLU A 436 7.16 -2.82 -14.39
C GLU A 436 7.75 -2.09 -15.59
N GLN A 437 7.61 -0.75 -15.64
CA GLN A 437 7.96 0.10 -16.77
C GLN A 437 8.68 1.40 -16.34
N PRO A 438 9.86 1.29 -15.70
CA PRO A 438 10.54 2.47 -15.09
C PRO A 438 10.87 3.58 -16.09
N GLU A 439 11.24 3.25 -17.33
CA GLU A 439 11.53 4.23 -18.37
C GLU A 439 10.27 4.97 -18.83
N LEU A 440 9.18 4.23 -19.08
CA LEU A 440 7.88 4.80 -19.46
C LEU A 440 7.34 5.67 -18.34
N PHE A 441 7.32 5.15 -17.09
CA PHE A 441 6.92 5.91 -15.91
C PHE A 441 7.69 7.23 -15.81
N SER A 442 9.01 7.19 -15.97
CA SER A 442 9.84 8.39 -15.90
C SER A 442 9.57 9.38 -17.04
N ALA A 443 9.28 8.88 -18.25
CA ALA A 443 8.88 9.71 -19.39
C ALA A 443 7.55 10.41 -19.11
N GLU A 444 6.58 9.71 -18.52
CA GLU A 444 5.31 10.29 -18.11
C GLU A 444 5.47 11.38 -17.03
N MET A 445 6.37 11.19 -16.05
CA MET A 445 6.69 12.23 -15.07
C MET A 445 7.27 13.48 -15.72
N ARG A 446 8.19 13.32 -16.67
CA ARG A 446 8.77 14.44 -17.42
C ARG A 446 7.69 15.21 -18.20
N ALA A 447 6.79 14.48 -18.88
CA ALA A 447 5.69 15.08 -19.64
C ALA A 447 4.67 15.78 -18.75
N ALA A 448 4.23 15.11 -17.67
CA ALA A 448 3.22 15.60 -16.73
C ALA A 448 3.63 16.92 -16.05
N PHE A 449 4.89 17.05 -15.66
CA PHE A 449 5.36 18.21 -14.92
C PHE A 449 6.13 19.23 -15.78
N LYS A 450 6.11 19.10 -17.10
CA LYS A 450 6.83 19.99 -18.03
C LYS A 450 6.52 21.47 -17.82
N SER A 451 5.25 21.81 -17.57
CA SER A 451 4.81 23.21 -17.39
C SER A 451 5.07 23.78 -15.99
N LEU A 452 5.61 22.99 -15.07
CA LEU A 452 5.85 23.39 -13.67
C LEU A 452 7.33 23.59 -13.33
N ARG A 453 8.20 23.47 -14.33
CA ARG A 453 9.66 23.64 -14.21
C ARG A 453 10.09 25.09 -14.20
#